data_4d934c8c438a029862e36becd7171ec7
#
_entry.id   4d934c8c438a029862e36becd7171ec7
#
_cell.length_a   1.000
_cell.length_b   1.000
_cell.length_c   1.000
_cell.angle_alpha   90.00
_cell.angle_beta   90.00
_cell.angle_gamma   90.00
#
_symmetry.space_group_name_H-M   'P 1'
#
loop_
_entity.id
_entity.type
_entity.pdbx_description
1 polymer ?
#
loop_
_entity_poly.entity_id
_entity_poly.type
_entity_poly.pdbx_seq_one_letter_code
_entity_poly.pdbx_strand_id
1 'polypeptide(L)'
;MPPRGKGCARTTLVLVALTLACGLIAGVALAGLSLSQGLPMLGEPSPSLDTLARSGLSAYLLLHAGELNEPAGAPDAVLELTVEQGASASQVVEELVAARVVQNGPLLLRYLRYRGIDISIQAGSYELSGDMTPRKLAEELQLAGAPSAVLTVPEGYRREQVTELVEGLELDYGGEAFLQATNAWPAG
;
A
#
# COMPACT_ATOMS: atom_id res chain seq x y z
N MET A 1 74.15 -11.14 7.85
CA MET A 1 72.93 -10.28 7.63
C MET A 1 71.74 -11.18 7.27
N PRO A 2 70.73 -11.27 8.09
CA PRO A 2 69.55 -12.06 7.74
C PRO A 2 68.65 -11.27 6.79
N PRO A 3 67.90 -11.94 5.87
CA PRO A 3 67.06 -11.25 4.91
C PRO A 3 65.79 -10.76 5.62
N ARG A 4 65.54 -9.44 5.58
CA ARG A 4 64.35 -8.77 6.09
C ARG A 4 63.09 -9.19 5.33
N GLY A 5 62.26 -9.89 5.99
CA GLY A 5 60.82 -10.04 6.01
C GLY A 5 59.95 -9.38 4.94
N LYS A 6 59.92 -9.94 3.70
CA LYS A 6 58.83 -9.66 2.72
C LYS A 6 57.53 -10.41 3.04
N GLY A 7 57.55 -11.28 4.07
CA GLY A 7 56.37 -12.06 4.50
C GLY A 7 55.39 -11.26 5.35
N CYS A 8 55.87 -10.38 6.22
CA CYS A 8 55.02 -9.68 7.17
C CYS A 8 54.06 -8.64 6.53
N ALA A 9 54.53 -7.96 5.48
CA ALA A 9 53.72 -6.98 4.76
C ALA A 9 52.60 -7.62 3.92
N ARG A 10 52.83 -8.82 3.39
CA ARG A 10 51.77 -9.56 2.65
C ARG A 10 50.69 -10.13 3.57
N THR A 11 51.06 -10.65 4.73
CA THR A 11 50.09 -11.15 5.72
C THR A 11 49.24 -10.05 6.33
N THR A 12 49.83 -8.88 6.64
CA THR A 12 49.07 -7.73 7.10
C THR A 12 48.08 -7.19 6.06
N LEU A 13 48.50 -7.13 4.80
CA LEU A 13 47.66 -6.67 3.69
C LEU A 13 46.47 -7.62 3.43
N VAL A 14 46.73 -8.93 3.51
CA VAL A 14 45.64 -9.95 3.41
C VAL A 14 44.68 -9.88 4.58
N LEU A 15 45.16 -9.68 5.80
CA LEU A 15 44.27 -9.55 6.97
C LEU A 15 43.43 -8.26 6.88
N VAL A 16 43.99 -7.13 6.45
CA VAL A 16 43.22 -5.89 6.26
C VAL A 16 42.19 -6.05 5.14
N ALA A 17 42.52 -6.69 4.03
CA ALA A 17 41.57 -6.97 2.97
C ALA A 17 40.43 -7.90 3.44
N LEU A 18 40.75 -8.90 4.23
CA LEU A 18 39.77 -9.83 4.79
C LEU A 18 38.79 -9.14 5.78
N THR A 19 39.34 -8.27 6.64
CA THR A 19 38.48 -7.51 7.59
C THR A 19 37.58 -6.51 6.88
N LEU A 20 38.08 -5.84 5.84
CA LEU A 20 37.28 -4.94 5.01
C LEU A 20 36.17 -5.70 4.24
N ALA A 21 36.51 -6.84 3.65
CA ALA A 21 35.54 -7.69 2.97
C ALA A 21 34.44 -8.23 3.94
N CYS A 22 34.84 -8.67 5.13
CA CYS A 22 33.94 -9.14 6.16
C CYS A 22 33.01 -8.02 6.67
N GLY A 23 33.56 -6.81 6.86
CA GLY A 23 32.80 -5.60 7.23
C GLY A 23 31.78 -5.20 6.15
N LEU A 24 32.15 -5.27 4.87
CA LEU A 24 31.26 -5.01 3.74
C LEU A 24 30.11 -6.05 3.66
N ILE A 25 30.44 -7.33 3.79
CA ILE A 25 29.44 -8.41 3.78
C ILE A 25 28.47 -8.27 4.98
N ALA A 26 28.99 -8.00 6.16
CA ALA A 26 28.18 -7.78 7.35
C ALA A 26 27.28 -6.52 7.21
N GLY A 27 27.81 -5.43 6.66
CA GLY A 27 27.05 -4.22 6.38
C GLY A 27 25.92 -4.44 5.38
N VAL A 28 26.17 -5.16 4.30
CA VAL A 28 25.16 -5.51 3.29
C VAL A 28 24.11 -6.46 3.88
N ALA A 29 24.52 -7.43 4.71
CA ALA A 29 23.60 -8.35 5.35
C ALA A 29 22.70 -7.65 6.36
N LEU A 30 23.22 -6.73 7.18
CA LEU A 30 22.44 -5.94 8.14
C LEU A 30 21.48 -4.97 7.42
N ALA A 31 21.94 -4.31 6.36
CA ALA A 31 21.08 -3.47 5.53
C ALA A 31 19.97 -4.30 4.87
N GLY A 32 20.28 -5.48 4.36
CA GLY A 32 19.32 -6.40 3.77
C GLY A 32 18.26 -6.88 4.77
N LEU A 33 18.65 -7.19 6.00
CA LEU A 33 17.73 -7.58 7.08
C LEU A 33 16.78 -6.43 7.45
N SER A 34 17.28 -5.20 7.55
CA SER A 34 16.46 -4.02 7.85
C SER A 34 15.43 -3.74 6.75
N LEU A 35 15.84 -3.87 5.49
CA LEU A 35 14.97 -3.67 4.32
C LEU A 35 13.95 -4.82 4.15
N SER A 36 14.29 -6.04 4.58
CA SER A 36 13.39 -7.19 4.47
C SER A 36 12.23 -7.16 5.48
N GLN A 37 12.41 -6.48 6.61
CA GLN A 37 11.37 -6.35 7.64
C GLN A 37 10.34 -5.26 7.33
N GLY A 38 10.55 -4.48 6.26
CA GLY A 38 9.75 -3.30 5.95
C GLY A 38 10.04 -2.14 6.90
N LEU A 39 10.04 -0.95 6.35
CA LEU A 39 10.24 0.25 7.18
C LEU A 39 8.86 0.76 7.62
N PRO A 40 8.72 1.21 8.88
CA PRO A 40 7.44 1.70 9.42
C PRO A 40 6.77 2.75 8.52
N MET A 41 7.58 3.54 7.84
CA MET A 41 7.09 4.58 6.92
C MET A 41 6.51 4.06 5.60
N LEU A 42 6.80 2.84 5.18
CA LEU A 42 6.23 2.25 3.96
C LEU A 42 5.00 1.38 4.25
N GLY A 43 4.73 1.08 5.51
CA GLY A 43 3.73 0.13 5.96
C GLY A 43 4.20 -1.33 5.81
N GLU A 44 3.34 -2.26 6.18
CA GLU A 44 3.67 -3.68 6.13
C GLU A 44 3.77 -4.19 4.69
N PRO A 45 4.86 -4.88 4.33
CA PRO A 45 5.01 -5.47 3.01
C PRO A 45 4.09 -6.68 2.85
N SER A 46 3.63 -6.93 1.64
CA SER A 46 2.82 -8.10 1.31
C SER A 46 3.54 -9.41 1.71
N PRO A 47 2.85 -10.35 2.37
CA PRO A 47 3.41 -11.65 2.71
C PRO A 47 3.67 -12.51 1.46
N SER A 48 3.05 -12.21 0.32
CA SER A 48 3.23 -12.91 -0.95
C SER A 48 4.56 -12.61 -1.64
N LEU A 49 5.28 -11.53 -1.22
CA LEU A 49 6.55 -11.15 -1.79
C LEU A 49 7.69 -12.02 -1.25
N ASP A 50 8.52 -12.54 -2.15
CA ASP A 50 9.78 -13.15 -1.78
C ASP A 50 10.79 -12.12 -1.22
N THR A 51 11.83 -12.59 -0.56
CA THR A 51 12.80 -11.72 0.11
C THR A 51 13.52 -10.79 -0.86
N LEU A 52 13.81 -11.24 -2.08
CA LEU A 52 14.50 -10.43 -3.09
C LEU A 52 13.59 -9.34 -3.65
N ALA A 53 12.35 -9.69 -4.01
CA ALA A 53 11.37 -8.71 -4.49
C ALA A 53 11.05 -7.68 -3.40
N ARG A 54 10.88 -8.12 -2.16
CA ARG A 54 10.63 -7.24 -1.00
C ARG A 54 11.76 -6.24 -0.81
N SER A 55 13.02 -6.71 -0.78
CA SER A 55 14.18 -5.81 -0.60
C SER A 55 14.36 -4.85 -1.77
N GLY A 56 14.16 -5.31 -3.01
CA GLY A 56 14.23 -4.47 -4.19
C GLY A 56 13.14 -3.38 -4.21
N LEU A 57 11.89 -3.75 -3.92
CA LEU A 57 10.78 -2.80 -3.82
C LEU A 57 10.98 -1.82 -2.67
N SER A 58 11.39 -2.29 -1.49
CA SER A 58 11.68 -1.42 -0.34
C SER A 58 12.76 -0.39 -0.67
N ALA A 59 13.86 -0.81 -1.27
CA ALA A 59 14.94 0.10 -1.67
C ALA A 59 14.45 1.16 -2.69
N TYR A 60 13.69 0.74 -3.70
CA TYR A 60 13.12 1.65 -4.68
C TYR A 60 12.16 2.66 -4.02
N LEU A 61 11.23 2.19 -3.19
CA LEU A 61 10.25 3.05 -2.52
C LEU A 61 10.87 4.01 -1.52
N LEU A 62 11.98 3.62 -0.87
CA LEU A 62 12.75 4.50 -0.01
C LEU A 62 13.40 5.65 -0.76
N LEU A 63 13.96 5.37 -1.94
CA LEU A 63 14.54 6.40 -2.80
C LEU A 63 13.49 7.41 -3.28
N HIS A 64 12.22 7.00 -3.37
CA HIS A 64 11.09 7.82 -3.79
C HIS A 64 10.12 8.14 -2.63
N ALA A 65 10.60 8.06 -1.38
CA ALA A 65 9.74 8.24 -0.20
C ALA A 65 9.13 9.66 -0.11
N GLY A 66 9.79 10.67 -0.67
CA GLY A 66 9.24 12.02 -0.81
C GLY A 66 7.98 12.00 -1.66
N GLU A 67 8.05 11.43 -2.87
CA GLU A 67 6.93 11.36 -3.81
C GLU A 67 5.71 10.57 -3.26
N LEU A 68 5.94 9.62 -2.35
CA LEU A 68 4.84 8.88 -1.70
C LEU A 68 4.03 9.71 -0.71
N ASN A 69 4.56 10.85 -0.26
CA ASN A 69 3.93 11.75 0.71
C ASN A 69 3.54 13.11 0.10
N GLU A 70 3.79 13.30 -1.18
CA GLU A 70 3.40 14.48 -1.95
C GLU A 70 2.17 14.15 -2.81
N PRO A 71 1.41 15.16 -3.30
CA PRO A 71 0.31 14.96 -4.22
C PRO A 71 0.73 14.13 -5.43
N ALA A 72 -0.07 13.13 -5.77
CA ALA A 72 0.26 12.16 -6.82
C ALA A 72 0.13 12.75 -8.23
N GLY A 73 -0.71 13.76 -8.41
CA GLY A 73 -1.04 14.30 -9.71
C GLY A 73 -1.33 15.80 -9.71
N ALA A 74 -2.14 16.25 -10.66
CA ALA A 74 -2.57 17.63 -10.76
C ALA A 74 -3.65 17.94 -9.70
N PRO A 75 -3.57 19.05 -8.95
CA PRO A 75 -4.49 19.36 -7.86
C PRO A 75 -5.96 19.50 -8.29
N ASP A 76 -6.19 19.83 -9.55
CA ASP A 76 -7.50 20.01 -10.18
C ASP A 76 -8.02 18.74 -10.89
N ALA A 77 -7.21 17.69 -10.95
CA ALA A 77 -7.61 16.43 -11.55
C ALA A 77 -8.48 15.64 -10.56
N VAL A 78 -9.72 15.38 -10.95
CA VAL A 78 -10.65 14.49 -10.24
C VAL A 78 -11.12 13.46 -11.23
N LEU A 79 -11.18 12.21 -10.80
CA LEU A 79 -11.63 11.07 -11.60
C LEU A 79 -12.66 10.27 -10.81
N GLU A 80 -13.84 10.11 -11.39
CA GLU A 80 -14.77 9.08 -10.99
C GLU A 80 -14.44 7.81 -11.78
N LEU A 81 -13.82 6.85 -11.12
CA LEU A 81 -13.32 5.61 -11.71
C LEU A 81 -14.24 4.46 -11.33
N THR A 82 -14.74 3.73 -12.30
CA THR A 82 -15.47 2.46 -12.06
C THR A 82 -14.54 1.30 -12.38
N VAL A 83 -14.16 0.55 -11.34
CA VAL A 83 -13.33 -0.65 -11.47
C VAL A 83 -14.23 -1.87 -11.63
N GLU A 84 -14.08 -2.58 -12.74
CA GLU A 84 -14.80 -3.83 -13.00
C GLU A 84 -14.18 -4.99 -12.20
N GLN A 85 -15.00 -6.02 -11.97
CA GLN A 85 -14.51 -7.23 -11.31
C GLN A 85 -13.42 -7.91 -12.16
N GLY A 86 -12.25 -8.12 -11.56
CA GLY A 86 -11.10 -8.71 -12.23
C GLY A 86 -10.20 -7.72 -12.98
N ALA A 87 -10.46 -6.42 -12.90
CA ALA A 87 -9.54 -5.41 -13.42
C ALA A 87 -8.17 -5.52 -12.75
N SER A 88 -7.11 -5.39 -13.54
CA SER A 88 -5.74 -5.45 -13.03
C SER A 88 -5.30 -4.10 -12.46
N ALA A 89 -4.44 -4.11 -11.44
CA ALA A 89 -3.86 -2.88 -10.89
C ALA A 89 -3.15 -2.01 -11.94
N SER A 90 -2.57 -2.63 -12.98
CA SER A 90 -1.95 -1.90 -14.08
C SER A 90 -2.96 -1.11 -14.90
N GLN A 91 -4.14 -1.69 -15.21
CA GLN A 91 -5.21 -0.98 -15.91
C GLN A 91 -5.73 0.20 -15.10
N VAL A 92 -5.99 -0.01 -13.80
CA VAL A 92 -6.41 1.05 -12.89
C VAL A 92 -5.39 2.19 -12.85
N VAL A 93 -4.09 1.87 -12.72
CA VAL A 93 -3.02 2.88 -12.71
C VAL A 93 -2.90 3.61 -14.05
N GLU A 94 -3.08 2.94 -15.20
CA GLU A 94 -3.08 3.56 -16.52
C GLU A 94 -4.21 4.58 -16.66
N GLU A 95 -5.41 4.28 -16.18
CA GLU A 95 -6.54 5.22 -16.18
C GLU A 95 -6.28 6.43 -15.27
N LEU A 96 -5.70 6.23 -14.09
CA LEU A 96 -5.30 7.32 -13.19
C LEU A 96 -4.25 8.23 -13.81
N VAL A 97 -3.30 7.67 -14.56
CA VAL A 97 -2.29 8.45 -15.31
C VAL A 97 -2.93 9.22 -16.47
N ALA A 98 -3.82 8.59 -17.22
CA ALA A 98 -4.54 9.22 -18.33
C ALA A 98 -5.39 10.41 -17.85
N ALA A 99 -6.01 10.29 -16.67
CA ALA A 99 -6.79 11.35 -16.02
C ALA A 99 -5.93 12.40 -15.28
N ARG A 100 -4.60 12.28 -15.27
CA ARG A 100 -3.65 13.14 -14.53
C ARG A 100 -3.81 13.12 -12.99
N VAL A 101 -4.54 12.18 -12.46
CA VAL A 101 -4.65 11.93 -11.02
C VAL A 101 -3.33 11.38 -10.48
N VAL A 102 -2.54 10.71 -11.33
CA VAL A 102 -1.21 10.19 -11.00
C VAL A 102 -0.22 10.60 -12.07
N GLN A 103 0.92 11.17 -11.69
CA GLN A 103 2.03 11.48 -12.60
C GLN A 103 3.01 10.32 -12.74
N ASN A 104 3.34 9.69 -11.62
CA ASN A 104 4.29 8.58 -11.56
C ASN A 104 3.57 7.24 -11.37
N GLY A 105 2.94 6.73 -12.46
CA GLY A 105 2.24 5.44 -12.45
C GLY A 105 3.13 4.27 -12.01
N PRO A 106 4.39 4.14 -12.49
CA PRO A 106 5.30 3.10 -12.03
C PRO A 106 5.58 3.11 -10.52
N LEU A 107 5.62 4.28 -9.89
CA LEU A 107 5.79 4.40 -8.44
C LEU A 107 4.55 3.85 -7.72
N LEU A 108 3.35 4.30 -8.11
CA LEU A 108 2.10 3.83 -7.52
C LEU A 108 1.96 2.31 -7.68
N LEU A 109 2.18 1.76 -8.89
CA LEU A 109 2.08 0.32 -9.14
C LEU A 109 3.03 -0.50 -8.27
N ARG A 110 4.29 -0.04 -8.09
CA ARG A 110 5.25 -0.69 -7.19
C ARG A 110 4.83 -0.60 -5.72
N TYR A 111 4.23 0.52 -5.33
CA TYR A 111 3.72 0.68 -3.97
C TYR A 111 2.52 -0.24 -3.71
N LEU A 112 1.56 -0.30 -4.64
CA LEU A 112 0.43 -1.25 -4.57
C LEU A 112 0.94 -2.69 -4.43
N ARG A 113 1.93 -3.08 -5.25
CA ARG A 113 2.53 -4.41 -5.20
C ARG A 113 3.26 -4.68 -3.89
N TYR A 114 4.00 -3.69 -3.38
CA TYR A 114 4.67 -3.82 -2.08
C TYR A 114 3.68 -4.08 -0.95
N ARG A 115 2.53 -3.41 -0.97
CA ARG A 115 1.45 -3.55 0.00
C ARG A 115 0.55 -4.75 -0.26
N GLY A 116 0.65 -5.41 -1.40
CA GLY A 116 -0.24 -6.51 -1.82
C GLY A 116 -1.65 -6.06 -2.21
N ILE A 117 -1.80 -4.76 -2.52
CA ILE A 117 -3.07 -4.16 -2.95
C ILE A 117 -3.35 -4.49 -4.42
N ASP A 118 -2.31 -4.74 -5.20
CA ASP A 118 -2.39 -5.07 -6.63
C ASP A 118 -3.27 -6.28 -6.95
N ILE A 119 -3.48 -7.16 -5.97
CA ILE A 119 -4.33 -8.36 -6.08
C ILE A 119 -5.63 -8.24 -5.27
N SER A 120 -5.86 -7.13 -4.58
CA SER A 120 -7.00 -6.91 -3.68
C SER A 120 -7.80 -5.64 -3.98
N ILE A 121 -7.60 -5.03 -5.15
CA ILE A 121 -8.44 -3.92 -5.61
C ILE A 121 -9.87 -4.45 -5.77
N GLN A 122 -10.79 -3.80 -5.11
CA GLN A 122 -12.20 -4.20 -5.16
C GLN A 122 -12.88 -3.57 -6.38
N ALA A 123 -13.87 -4.28 -6.94
CA ALA A 123 -14.74 -3.71 -7.96
C ALA A 123 -15.68 -2.68 -7.32
N GLY A 124 -15.92 -1.58 -8.01
CA GLY A 124 -16.79 -0.51 -7.49
C GLY A 124 -16.43 0.84 -8.08
N SER A 125 -17.14 1.87 -7.64
CA SER A 125 -16.89 3.26 -8.05
C SER A 125 -16.04 3.98 -7.01
N TYR A 126 -15.05 4.72 -7.50
CA TYR A 126 -14.07 5.45 -6.71
C TYR A 126 -14.05 6.90 -7.13
N GLU A 127 -14.04 7.82 -6.17
CA GLU A 127 -13.76 9.24 -6.42
C GLU A 127 -12.31 9.53 -6.02
N LEU A 128 -11.45 9.70 -7.00
CA LEU A 128 -10.01 9.86 -6.80
C LEU A 128 -9.55 11.22 -7.31
N SER A 129 -8.65 11.86 -6.57
CA SER A 129 -8.16 13.20 -6.88
C SER A 129 -6.64 13.26 -6.90
N GLY A 130 -6.09 14.12 -7.76
CA GLY A 130 -4.66 14.30 -7.93
C GLY A 130 -3.96 15.00 -6.76
N ASP A 131 -4.70 15.61 -5.84
CA ASP A 131 -4.17 16.15 -4.58
C ASP A 131 -3.94 15.07 -3.53
N MET A 132 -4.51 13.87 -3.72
CA MET A 132 -4.22 12.72 -2.87
C MET A 132 -2.78 12.26 -3.04
N THR A 133 -2.17 11.80 -1.95
CA THR A 133 -0.85 11.14 -2.02
C THR A 133 -0.99 9.73 -2.59
N PRO A 134 0.08 9.14 -3.18
CA PRO A 134 0.06 7.74 -3.62
C PRO A 134 -0.36 6.76 -2.53
N ARG A 135 -0.06 7.06 -1.27
CA ARG A 135 -0.52 6.27 -0.12
C ARG A 135 -2.02 6.32 0.05
N LYS A 136 -2.57 7.53 -0.01
CA LYS A 136 -4.02 7.73 0.15
C LYS A 136 -4.79 7.08 -0.99
N LEU A 137 -4.31 7.23 -2.23
CA LEU A 137 -4.88 6.54 -3.38
C LEU A 137 -4.88 5.01 -3.19
N ALA A 138 -3.79 4.44 -2.66
CA ALA A 138 -3.71 3.01 -2.37
C ALA A 138 -4.70 2.56 -1.27
N GLU A 139 -4.93 3.39 -0.26
CA GLU A 139 -5.93 3.14 0.79
C GLU A 139 -7.35 3.19 0.22
N GLU A 140 -7.68 4.22 -0.57
CA GLU A 140 -9.00 4.35 -1.20
C GLU A 140 -9.31 3.15 -2.11
N LEU A 141 -8.34 2.68 -2.90
CA LEU A 141 -8.49 1.50 -3.77
C LEU A 141 -8.75 0.19 -2.99
N GLN A 142 -8.48 0.15 -1.69
CA GLN A 142 -8.86 -0.95 -0.81
C GLN A 142 -10.23 -0.77 -0.17
N LEU A 143 -10.66 0.48 0.06
CA LEU A 143 -11.86 0.80 0.83
C LEU A 143 -13.12 0.91 -0.03
N ALA A 144 -12.97 1.21 -1.30
CA ALA A 144 -14.10 1.52 -2.17
C ALA A 144 -14.81 0.30 -2.72
N GLY A 145 -15.11 -0.62 -2.05
CA GLY A 145 -16.01 -1.71 -2.44
C GLY A 145 -17.23 -1.85 -1.56
N ALA A 146 -17.32 -1.07 -0.49
CA ALA A 146 -18.57 -0.98 0.22
C ALA A 146 -19.52 -0.12 -0.63
N PRO A 147 -20.59 -0.68 -1.23
CA PRO A 147 -21.60 0.13 -1.88
C PRO A 147 -22.11 1.12 -0.85
N SER A 148 -21.75 2.40 -1.00
CA SER A 148 -22.30 3.45 -0.15
C SER A 148 -23.73 3.72 -0.63
N ALA A 149 -24.69 3.12 0.03
CA ALA A 149 -26.09 3.43 -0.18
C ALA A 149 -26.46 4.63 0.70
N VAL A 150 -27.03 5.67 0.12
CA VAL A 150 -27.58 6.79 0.87
C VAL A 150 -28.96 6.36 1.38
N LEU A 151 -29.04 6.07 2.66
CA LEU A 151 -30.31 5.78 3.33
C LEU A 151 -30.92 7.09 3.86
N THR A 152 -32.02 7.53 3.27
CA THR A 152 -32.79 8.64 3.81
C THR A 152 -33.85 8.11 4.78
N VAL A 153 -33.65 8.33 6.07
CA VAL A 153 -34.60 7.93 7.12
C VAL A 153 -35.45 9.13 7.49
N PRO A 154 -36.78 9.12 7.23
CA PRO A 154 -37.67 10.17 7.68
C PRO A 154 -37.79 10.22 9.20
N GLU A 155 -38.00 11.41 9.76
CA GLU A 155 -38.21 11.56 11.20
C GLU A 155 -39.41 10.73 11.67
N GLY A 156 -39.29 10.09 12.84
CA GLY A 156 -40.33 9.29 13.42
C GLY A 156 -40.41 7.82 12.99
N TYR A 157 -39.49 7.39 12.11
CA TYR A 157 -39.42 5.96 11.74
C TYR A 157 -38.97 5.12 12.94
N ARG A 158 -39.67 3.99 13.10
CA ARG A 158 -39.28 2.98 14.07
C ARG A 158 -38.17 2.11 13.49
N ARG A 159 -37.42 1.47 14.37
CA ARG A 159 -36.30 0.61 14.03
C ARG A 159 -36.67 -0.46 12.98
N GLU A 160 -37.81 -1.07 13.13
CA GLU A 160 -38.34 -2.09 12.21
C GLU A 160 -38.55 -1.54 10.79
N GLN A 161 -39.04 -0.29 10.69
CA GLN A 161 -39.22 0.40 9.39
C GLN A 161 -37.90 0.79 8.75
N VAL A 162 -36.89 1.14 9.56
CA VAL A 162 -35.53 1.38 9.06
C VAL A 162 -34.91 0.08 8.54
N THR A 163 -35.19 -1.05 9.19
CA THR A 163 -34.75 -2.37 8.74
C THR A 163 -35.30 -2.71 7.36
N GLU A 164 -36.56 -2.47 7.09
CA GLU A 164 -37.16 -2.68 5.77
C GLU A 164 -36.52 -1.80 4.68
N LEU A 165 -36.15 -0.56 5.04
CA LEU A 165 -35.39 0.32 4.12
C LEU A 165 -33.98 -0.21 3.83
N VAL A 166 -33.29 -0.75 4.82
CA VAL A 166 -31.96 -1.36 4.69
C VAL A 166 -32.03 -2.62 3.83
N GLU A 167 -33.04 -3.45 4.00
CA GLU A 167 -33.28 -4.64 3.17
C GLU A 167 -33.53 -4.30 1.70
N GLY A 168 -34.22 -3.19 1.45
CA GLY A 168 -34.48 -2.69 0.09
C GLY A 168 -33.26 -2.15 -0.65
N LEU A 169 -32.13 -1.97 0.03
CA LEU A 169 -30.88 -1.47 -0.56
C LEU A 169 -29.98 -2.56 -1.17
N GLU A 170 -30.38 -3.85 -1.10
CA GLU A 170 -29.61 -5.01 -1.60
C GLU A 170 -28.14 -5.00 -1.16
N LEU A 171 -27.86 -4.53 0.08
CA LEU A 171 -26.52 -4.52 0.66
C LEU A 171 -26.14 -5.93 1.10
N ASP A 172 -24.83 -6.25 1.07
CA ASP A 172 -24.28 -7.51 1.62
C ASP A 172 -24.60 -7.72 3.11
N TYR A 173 -25.02 -6.66 3.80
CA TYR A 173 -25.48 -6.67 5.18
C TYR A 173 -27.00 -6.64 5.21
N GLY A 174 -27.63 -7.80 5.38
CA GLY A 174 -29.10 -7.89 5.49
C GLY A 174 -29.65 -7.12 6.70
N GLY A 175 -30.95 -6.77 6.65
CA GLY A 175 -31.63 -6.06 7.72
C GLY A 175 -31.52 -6.73 9.11
N GLU A 176 -31.31 -8.04 9.13
CA GLU A 176 -31.12 -8.81 10.37
C GLU A 176 -29.77 -8.45 11.07
N ALA A 177 -28.71 -8.21 10.32
CA ALA A 177 -27.42 -7.72 10.87
C ALA A 177 -27.57 -6.29 11.43
N PHE A 178 -28.35 -5.44 10.78
CA PHE A 178 -28.68 -4.10 11.28
C PHE A 178 -29.46 -4.17 12.60
N LEU A 179 -30.46 -5.03 12.72
CA LEU A 179 -31.21 -5.23 13.96
C LEU A 179 -30.32 -5.72 15.10
N GLN A 180 -29.42 -6.65 14.84
CA GLN A 180 -28.48 -7.15 15.85
C GLN A 180 -27.53 -6.04 16.33
N ALA A 181 -26.99 -5.24 15.42
CA ALA A 181 -26.11 -4.14 15.75
C ALA A 181 -26.82 -3.05 16.57
N THR A 182 -28.08 -2.73 16.25
CA THR A 182 -28.86 -1.71 16.95
C THR A 182 -29.46 -2.18 18.29
N ASN A 183 -29.59 -3.48 18.51
CA ASN A 183 -29.99 -4.03 19.82
C ASN A 183 -28.90 -3.87 20.90
N ALA A 184 -27.64 -3.71 20.49
CA ALA A 184 -26.51 -3.45 21.40
C ALA A 184 -26.37 -1.96 21.77
N TRP A 185 -27.18 -1.06 21.19
CA TRP A 185 -27.12 0.37 21.47
C TRP A 185 -27.78 0.66 22.82
N PRO A 186 -27.09 1.36 23.76
CA PRO A 186 -27.71 1.72 25.02
C PRO A 186 -28.90 2.65 24.77
N ALA A 187 -30.04 2.31 25.36
CA ALA A 187 -31.21 3.19 25.39
C ALA A 187 -30.83 4.48 26.12
N GLY A 188 -30.79 5.62 25.41
CA GLY A 188 -30.56 6.94 25.98
C GLY A 188 -31.74 7.43 26.79
#